data_5871da85811dbe23cc91494cd9a4ce0d
#
_entry.id   5871da85811dbe23cc91494cd9a4ce0d
#
_cell.length_a   1.000
_cell.length_b   1.000
_cell.length_c   1.000
_cell.angle_alpha   90.00
_cell.angle_beta   90.00
_cell.angle_gamma   90.00
#
_symmetry.space_group_name_H-M   'P 1'
#
loop_
_entity.id
_entity.type
_entity.pdbx_description
1 polymer ?
#
loop_
_entity_poly.entity_id
_entity_poly.type
_entity_poly.pdbx_seq_one_letter_code
_entity_poly.pdbx_strand_id
1 'polypeptide(L)'
;MKIGVLSDTHIPEAAKEIPPQVFEVFRGVDLVLHAGDMHIIDVLDWLEAIAPVLGARGNGDGHPLRPPFPKDDPRVKDTHILHLEGLSIALTHGCPLPEEAPWTTFDSLMRRKFGQSVDVIVCGDTHMPFVGWRQGVLYVNPGSPTNPGHLSRLGHVALLTVENGKATTEIVDLATL
;
A
#
# COMPACT_ATOMS: atom_id res chain seq x y z
N MET A 1 8.11 -12.03 9.70
CA MET A 1 7.20 -12.00 8.54
C MET A 1 7.69 -10.96 7.54
N LYS A 2 7.76 -11.32 6.24
CA LYS A 2 8.17 -10.42 5.16
C LYS A 2 6.96 -10.07 4.30
N ILE A 3 6.72 -8.78 4.04
CA ILE A 3 5.52 -8.28 3.38
C ILE A 3 5.95 -7.47 2.16
N GLY A 4 5.42 -7.83 0.98
CA GLY A 4 5.54 -7.01 -0.21
C GLY A 4 4.52 -5.87 -0.17
N VAL A 5 4.94 -4.64 -0.43
CA VAL A 5 4.07 -3.47 -0.40
C VAL A 5 4.15 -2.72 -1.71
N LEU A 6 3.00 -2.48 -2.34
CA LEU A 6 2.87 -1.65 -3.53
C LEU A 6 1.61 -0.80 -3.48
N SER A 7 1.52 0.21 -4.34
CA SER A 7 0.39 1.13 -4.45
C SER A 7 0.34 1.76 -5.84
N ASP A 8 -0.79 2.35 -6.20
CA ASP A 8 -0.92 3.25 -7.35
C ASP A 8 -0.45 2.60 -8.67
N THR A 9 -0.88 1.36 -8.90
CA THR A 9 -0.52 0.62 -10.13
C THR A 9 -1.20 1.17 -11.37
N HIS A 10 -2.37 1.79 -11.23
CA HIS A 10 -3.11 2.46 -12.31
C HIS A 10 -3.19 1.63 -13.59
N ILE A 11 -3.47 0.35 -13.49
CA ILE A 11 -3.61 -0.55 -14.64
C ILE A 11 -5.07 -0.54 -15.13
N PRO A 12 -5.33 -0.33 -16.43
CA PRO A 12 -4.37 -0.41 -17.54
C PRO A 12 -3.78 0.94 -18.01
N GLU A 13 -4.08 2.06 -17.36
CA GLU A 13 -3.71 3.39 -17.87
C GLU A 13 -2.19 3.65 -17.83
N ALA A 14 -1.51 3.28 -16.73
CA ALA A 14 -0.07 3.52 -16.58
C ALA A 14 0.78 2.39 -17.16
N ALA A 15 0.26 1.15 -17.13
CA ALA A 15 0.91 -0.04 -17.67
C ALA A 15 -0.16 -1.07 -18.05
N LYS A 16 0.16 -2.01 -18.93
CA LYS A 16 -0.78 -3.08 -19.32
C LYS A 16 -0.94 -4.15 -18.24
N GLU A 17 0.12 -4.38 -17.48
CA GLU A 17 0.22 -5.41 -16.44
C GLU A 17 1.24 -5.00 -15.38
N ILE A 18 1.31 -5.73 -14.28
CA ILE A 18 2.32 -5.52 -13.24
C ILE A 18 3.72 -5.79 -13.84
N PRO A 19 4.68 -4.88 -13.65
CA PRO A 19 6.05 -5.10 -14.09
C PRO A 19 6.64 -6.41 -13.52
N PRO A 20 7.33 -7.23 -14.33
CA PRO A 20 7.89 -8.51 -13.89
C PRO A 20 8.88 -8.36 -12.71
N GLN A 21 9.54 -7.22 -12.59
CA GLN A 21 10.43 -6.91 -11.47
C GLN A 21 9.71 -6.96 -10.11
N VAL A 22 8.41 -6.62 -10.06
CA VAL A 22 7.62 -6.73 -8.82
C VAL A 22 7.57 -8.18 -8.34
N PHE A 23 7.36 -9.13 -9.26
CA PHE A 23 7.33 -10.56 -8.94
C PHE A 23 8.70 -11.08 -8.48
N GLU A 24 9.79 -10.52 -9.03
CA GLU A 24 11.15 -10.84 -8.59
C GLU A 24 11.42 -10.36 -7.17
N VAL A 25 11.10 -9.11 -6.88
CA VAL A 25 11.27 -8.49 -5.55
C VAL A 25 10.41 -9.18 -4.50
N PHE A 26 9.18 -9.55 -4.85
CA PHE A 26 8.23 -10.16 -3.91
C PHE A 26 8.38 -11.67 -3.78
N ARG A 27 9.38 -12.28 -4.41
CA ARG A 27 9.63 -13.72 -4.24
C ARG A 27 9.89 -14.08 -2.78
N GLY A 28 9.03 -14.96 -2.24
CA GLY A 28 9.14 -15.46 -0.87
C GLY A 28 8.68 -14.49 0.20
N VAL A 29 7.84 -13.49 -0.13
CA VAL A 29 7.08 -12.74 0.87
C VAL A 29 5.94 -13.61 1.42
N ASP A 30 5.54 -13.33 2.66
CA ASP A 30 4.46 -14.05 3.35
C ASP A 30 3.08 -13.44 3.06
N LEU A 31 3.04 -12.17 2.67
CA LEU A 31 1.84 -11.38 2.42
C LEU A 31 2.15 -10.27 1.42
N VAL A 32 1.17 -9.88 0.62
CA VAL A 32 1.24 -8.67 -0.22
C VAL A 32 0.19 -7.67 0.22
N LEU A 33 0.56 -6.40 0.36
CA LEU A 33 -0.32 -5.29 0.66
C LEU A 33 -0.32 -4.30 -0.52
N HIS A 34 -1.50 -4.08 -1.11
CA HIS A 34 -1.70 -3.06 -2.13
C HIS A 34 -2.44 -1.85 -1.53
N ALA A 35 -1.78 -0.70 -1.48
CA ALA A 35 -2.34 0.48 -0.81
C ALA A 35 -3.27 1.34 -1.71
N GLY A 36 -3.95 0.72 -2.68
CA GLY A 36 -5.02 1.34 -3.46
C GLY A 36 -4.62 1.88 -4.83
N ASP A 37 -5.60 2.36 -5.57
CA ASP A 37 -5.50 2.80 -6.96
C ASP A 37 -4.93 1.72 -7.89
N MET A 38 -5.56 0.55 -7.83
CA MET A 38 -5.31 -0.57 -8.74
C MET A 38 -5.92 -0.34 -10.11
N HIS A 39 -7.13 0.20 -10.13
CA HIS A 39 -8.10 0.44 -11.20
C HIS A 39 -8.80 -0.83 -11.72
N ILE A 40 -8.16 -2.00 -11.71
CA ILE A 40 -8.78 -3.30 -12.01
C ILE A 40 -8.46 -4.32 -10.93
N ILE A 41 -9.40 -5.22 -10.67
CA ILE A 41 -9.25 -6.25 -9.63
C ILE A 41 -8.20 -7.31 -10.01
N ASP A 42 -7.97 -7.53 -11.30
CA ASP A 42 -7.00 -8.48 -11.84
C ASP A 42 -5.59 -8.26 -11.25
N VAL A 43 -5.28 -7.02 -10.84
CA VAL A 43 -4.02 -6.70 -10.14
C VAL A 43 -3.85 -7.55 -8.89
N LEU A 44 -4.91 -7.72 -8.08
CA LEU A 44 -4.85 -8.58 -6.89
C LEU A 44 -4.76 -10.06 -7.27
N ASP A 45 -5.46 -10.50 -8.34
CA ASP A 45 -5.42 -11.88 -8.80
C ASP A 45 -4.01 -12.28 -9.24
N TRP A 46 -3.31 -11.39 -9.94
CA TRP A 46 -1.90 -11.62 -10.33
C TRP A 46 -0.96 -11.66 -9.13
N LEU A 47 -1.16 -10.78 -8.14
CA LEU A 47 -0.35 -10.73 -6.93
C LEU A 47 -0.59 -11.93 -6.01
N GLU A 48 -1.81 -12.47 -5.99
CA GLU A 48 -2.17 -13.64 -5.19
C GLU A 48 -1.43 -14.90 -5.62
N ALA A 49 -0.90 -14.95 -6.86
CA ALA A 49 0.01 -16.00 -7.30
C ALA A 49 1.36 -16.02 -6.55
N ILE A 50 1.73 -14.93 -5.87
CA ILE A 50 2.96 -14.83 -5.07
C ILE A 50 2.69 -15.24 -3.61
N ALA A 51 1.69 -14.59 -2.99
CA ALA A 51 1.31 -14.77 -1.59
C ALA A 51 -0.12 -14.25 -1.38
N PRO A 52 -0.79 -14.56 -0.26
CA PRO A 52 -2.04 -13.90 0.11
C PRO A 52 -1.95 -12.39 -0.06
N VAL A 53 -3.02 -11.75 -0.58
CA VAL A 53 -3.01 -10.32 -0.88
C VAL A 53 -4.19 -9.61 -0.23
N LEU A 54 -3.96 -8.40 0.25
CA LEU A 54 -5.00 -7.46 0.71
C LEU A 54 -4.80 -6.11 0.03
N GLY A 55 -5.92 -5.49 -0.36
CA GLY A 55 -5.94 -4.18 -1.00
C GLY A 55 -6.72 -3.14 -0.20
N ALA A 56 -6.19 -1.93 -0.09
CA ALA A 56 -7.00 -0.77 0.25
C ALA A 56 -7.74 -0.30 -1.00
N ARG A 57 -8.94 0.27 -0.85
CA ARG A 57 -9.62 0.94 -1.95
C ARG A 57 -9.04 2.34 -2.14
N GLY A 58 -8.57 2.63 -3.34
CA GLY A 58 -8.14 3.96 -3.74
C GLY A 58 -9.30 4.82 -4.29
N ASN A 59 -9.06 6.10 -4.44
CA ASN A 59 -10.05 7.03 -5.01
C ASN A 59 -10.24 6.81 -6.52
N GLY A 60 -9.28 6.21 -7.21
CA GLY A 60 -9.38 5.80 -8.61
C GLY A 60 -10.12 4.48 -8.83
N ASP A 61 -10.24 3.65 -7.78
CA ASP A 61 -10.88 2.34 -7.88
C ASP A 61 -12.40 2.48 -7.98
N GLY A 62 -13.01 1.85 -9.01
CA GLY A 62 -14.44 1.94 -9.27
C GLY A 62 -14.90 3.25 -9.94
N HIS A 63 -13.98 3.99 -10.54
CA HIS A 63 -14.34 5.17 -11.34
C HIS A 63 -15.26 4.79 -12.51
N PRO A 64 -16.35 5.55 -12.80
CA PRO A 64 -17.37 5.19 -13.80
C PRO A 64 -16.86 4.95 -15.23
N LEU A 65 -15.71 5.51 -15.57
CA LEU A 65 -15.09 5.34 -16.91
C LEU A 65 -14.10 4.18 -16.99
N ARG A 66 -13.94 3.42 -15.90
CA ARG A 66 -13.06 2.25 -15.81
C ARG A 66 -13.85 0.96 -15.75
N PRO A 67 -13.22 -0.20 -15.94
CA PRO A 67 -13.86 -1.49 -15.72
C PRO A 67 -14.51 -1.56 -14.33
N PRO A 68 -15.63 -2.29 -14.18
CA PRO A 68 -16.29 -2.42 -12.89
C PRO A 68 -15.32 -2.98 -11.82
N PHE A 69 -15.17 -2.27 -10.72
CA PHE A 69 -14.40 -2.72 -9.58
C PHE A 69 -15.33 -3.39 -8.57
N PRO A 70 -15.08 -4.66 -8.16
CA PRO A 70 -15.96 -5.39 -7.26
C PRO A 70 -16.14 -4.64 -5.93
N LYS A 71 -17.40 -4.51 -5.48
CA LYS A 71 -17.70 -3.88 -4.19
C LYS A 71 -17.49 -4.82 -3.01
N ASP A 72 -17.68 -6.11 -3.25
CA ASP A 72 -17.76 -7.14 -2.21
C ASP A 72 -16.57 -8.13 -2.25
N ASP A 73 -15.46 -7.77 -2.91
CA ASP A 73 -14.25 -8.61 -2.85
C ASP A 73 -13.69 -8.57 -1.42
N PRO A 74 -13.56 -9.73 -0.76
CA PRO A 74 -13.13 -9.79 0.65
C PRO A 74 -11.71 -9.29 0.87
N ARG A 75 -10.89 -9.25 -0.17
CA ARG A 75 -9.51 -8.73 -0.13
C ARG A 75 -9.46 -7.21 -0.09
N VAL A 76 -10.56 -6.51 -0.45
CA VAL A 76 -10.58 -5.06 -0.61
C VAL A 76 -11.45 -4.40 0.44
N LYS A 77 -10.90 -3.43 1.15
CA LYS A 77 -11.59 -2.54 2.09
C LYS A 77 -11.05 -1.12 1.98
N ASP A 78 -11.78 -0.14 2.48
CA ASP A 78 -11.25 1.23 2.61
C ASP A 78 -10.04 1.28 3.55
N THR A 79 -10.05 0.41 4.57
CA THR A 79 -8.96 0.26 5.53
C THR A 79 -8.94 -1.17 6.06
N HIS A 80 -7.74 -1.77 6.14
CA HIS A 80 -7.50 -3.00 6.90
C HIS A 80 -6.70 -2.67 8.14
N ILE A 81 -7.01 -3.35 9.25
CA ILE A 81 -6.18 -3.39 10.45
C ILE A 81 -5.70 -4.83 10.65
N LEU A 82 -4.40 -5.00 10.64
CA LEU A 82 -3.74 -6.29 10.78
C LEU A 82 -2.97 -6.32 12.10
N HIS A 83 -3.02 -7.44 12.79
CA HIS A 83 -2.22 -7.67 13.99
C HIS A 83 -1.19 -8.76 13.67
N LEU A 84 0.06 -8.35 13.41
CA LEU A 84 1.14 -9.21 12.95
C LEU A 84 2.37 -9.03 13.82
N GLU A 85 2.95 -10.11 14.30
CA GLU A 85 4.22 -10.10 15.05
C GLU A 85 4.23 -9.12 16.25
N GLY A 86 3.08 -8.89 16.89
CA GLY A 86 2.94 -7.96 18.01
C GLY A 86 2.75 -6.50 17.62
N LEU A 87 2.57 -6.18 16.33
CA LEU A 87 2.29 -4.84 15.82
C LEU A 87 0.88 -4.74 15.23
N SER A 88 0.29 -3.54 15.33
CA SER A 88 -0.93 -3.14 14.65
C SER A 88 -0.56 -2.39 13.37
N ILE A 89 -0.91 -2.96 12.20
CA ILE A 89 -0.58 -2.39 10.88
C ILE A 89 -1.88 -1.95 10.22
N ALA A 90 -1.99 -0.67 9.87
CA ALA A 90 -3.08 -0.15 9.07
C ALA A 90 -2.67 -0.12 7.58
N LEU A 91 -3.53 -0.66 6.71
CA LEU A 91 -3.44 -0.50 5.26
C LEU A 91 -4.58 0.43 4.82
N THR A 92 -4.26 1.51 4.14
CA THR A 92 -5.21 2.51 3.62
C THR A 92 -4.63 3.15 2.36
N HIS A 93 -5.45 3.82 1.54
CA HIS A 93 -4.92 4.54 0.39
C HIS A 93 -4.35 5.91 0.79
N GLY A 94 -5.19 6.86 1.20
CA GLY A 94 -4.72 8.18 1.63
C GLY A 94 -4.03 8.13 3.00
N CYS A 95 -2.83 8.69 3.09
CA CYS A 95 -2.06 8.81 4.32
C CYS A 95 -2.67 9.83 5.28
N PRO A 96 -3.00 9.47 6.53
CA PRO A 96 -3.45 10.44 7.53
C PRO A 96 -2.27 11.19 8.13
N LEU A 97 -1.81 12.25 7.48
CA LEU A 97 -0.67 13.04 7.93
C LEU A 97 -1.08 14.07 9.00
N PRO A 98 -0.38 14.15 10.14
CA PRO A 98 -0.68 15.14 11.19
C PRO A 98 -0.57 16.59 10.69
N GLU A 99 0.33 16.83 9.76
CA GLU A 99 0.57 18.14 9.16
C GLU A 99 -0.64 18.65 8.35
N GLU A 100 -1.45 17.72 7.82
CA GLU A 100 -2.69 18.03 7.07
C GLU A 100 -3.89 18.25 7.98
N ALA A 101 -3.79 17.93 9.27
CA ALA A 101 -4.85 18.06 10.25
C ALA A 101 -4.39 18.78 11.53
N PRO A 102 -3.81 20.00 11.43
CA PRO A 102 -3.21 20.70 12.58
C PRO A 102 -4.23 21.12 13.66
N TRP A 103 -5.52 21.04 13.35
CA TRP A 103 -6.63 21.34 14.27
C TRP A 103 -7.04 20.17 15.17
N THR A 104 -6.40 19.00 15.04
CA THR A 104 -6.71 17.81 15.85
C THR A 104 -5.44 17.22 16.45
N THR A 105 -5.59 16.43 17.51
CA THR A 105 -4.47 15.67 18.07
C THR A 105 -4.18 14.45 17.20
N PHE A 106 -2.94 13.97 17.24
CA PHE A 106 -2.53 12.76 16.54
C PHE A 106 -3.38 11.53 16.94
N ASP A 107 -3.64 11.35 18.23
CA ASP A 107 -4.49 10.26 18.72
C ASP A 107 -5.93 10.36 18.15
N SER A 108 -6.50 11.55 18.11
CA SER A 108 -7.82 11.76 17.52
C SER A 108 -7.84 11.50 16.02
N LEU A 109 -6.76 11.84 15.32
CA LEU A 109 -6.60 11.53 13.88
C LEU A 109 -6.59 10.01 13.65
N MET A 110 -5.79 9.27 14.44
CA MET A 110 -5.70 7.80 14.34
C MET A 110 -7.05 7.13 14.68
N ARG A 111 -7.67 7.51 15.78
CA ARG A 111 -8.99 6.97 16.17
C ARG A 111 -10.07 7.25 15.14
N ARG A 112 -10.10 8.43 14.55
CA ARG A 112 -11.07 8.78 13.51
C ARG A 112 -10.86 7.96 12.23
N LYS A 113 -9.60 7.74 11.82
CA LYS A 113 -9.27 7.02 10.58
C LYS A 113 -9.35 5.49 10.77
N PHE A 114 -8.86 4.98 11.89
CA PHE A 114 -8.63 3.55 12.11
C PHE A 114 -9.45 2.94 13.25
N GLY A 115 -10.17 3.77 14.03
CA GLY A 115 -10.87 3.32 15.24
C GLY A 115 -9.96 3.06 16.44
N GLN A 116 -8.64 3.03 16.25
CA GLN A 116 -7.63 2.73 17.25
C GLN A 116 -6.28 3.37 16.92
N SER A 117 -5.33 3.32 17.85
CA SER A 117 -3.92 3.60 17.57
C SER A 117 -3.30 2.44 16.80
N VAL A 118 -2.31 2.73 15.95
CA VAL A 118 -1.58 1.75 15.14
C VAL A 118 -0.07 2.00 15.22
N ASP A 119 0.72 0.97 14.97
CA ASP A 119 2.19 1.04 15.02
C ASP A 119 2.80 1.34 13.64
N VAL A 120 2.14 0.85 12.58
CA VAL A 120 2.57 1.03 11.19
C VAL A 120 1.38 1.45 10.34
N ILE A 121 1.60 2.40 9.43
CA ILE A 121 0.64 2.79 8.39
C ILE A 121 1.27 2.52 7.03
N VAL A 122 0.64 1.65 6.26
CA VAL A 122 0.92 1.43 4.84
C VAL A 122 -0.08 2.23 4.03
N CYS A 123 0.41 3.13 3.18
CA CYS A 123 -0.43 4.03 2.39
C CYS A 123 0.14 4.28 0.98
N GLY A 124 -0.58 5.05 0.13
CA GLY A 124 -0.23 5.37 -1.25
C GLY A 124 -0.57 6.81 -1.62
N ASP A 125 -1.33 7.00 -2.72
CA ASP A 125 -1.95 8.23 -3.22
C ASP A 125 -0.96 9.26 -3.84
N THR A 126 0.22 9.43 -3.27
CA THR A 126 1.17 10.45 -3.73
C THR A 126 2.06 10.00 -4.89
N HIS A 127 2.10 8.71 -5.22
CA HIS A 127 3.01 8.07 -6.18
C HIS A 127 4.51 8.26 -5.86
N MET A 128 4.82 8.81 -4.69
CA MET A 128 6.19 9.08 -4.24
C MET A 128 6.55 8.17 -3.07
N PRO A 129 7.69 7.45 -3.13
CA PRO A 129 8.10 6.60 -2.03
C PRO A 129 8.44 7.45 -0.79
N PHE A 130 7.96 7.01 0.35
CA PHE A 130 8.22 7.64 1.63
C PHE A 130 8.25 6.62 2.76
N VAL A 131 9.28 6.67 3.59
CA VAL A 131 9.38 5.93 4.86
C VAL A 131 9.80 6.91 5.94
N GLY A 132 9.05 6.97 7.01
CA GLY A 132 9.38 7.89 8.10
C GLY A 132 8.53 7.70 9.34
N TRP A 133 9.04 8.15 10.46
CA TRP A 133 8.36 8.09 11.76
C TRP A 133 7.62 9.40 12.05
N ARG A 134 6.39 9.31 12.52
CA ARG A 134 5.58 10.41 13.03
C ARG A 134 4.92 9.99 14.33
N GLN A 135 5.23 10.69 15.42
CA GLN A 135 4.62 10.44 16.73
C GLN A 135 4.71 8.96 17.19
N GLY A 136 5.81 8.26 16.88
CA GLY A 136 6.01 6.85 17.21
C GLY A 136 5.36 5.85 16.25
N VAL A 137 4.69 6.29 15.18
CA VAL A 137 4.12 5.44 14.13
C VAL A 137 5.01 5.45 12.90
N LEU A 138 5.29 4.28 12.33
CA LEU A 138 6.03 4.12 11.07
C LEU A 138 5.06 4.29 9.90
N TYR A 139 5.34 5.24 9.03
CA TYR A 139 4.65 5.44 7.75
C TYR A 139 5.44 4.81 6.62
N VAL A 140 4.76 4.03 5.78
CA VAL A 140 5.33 3.35 4.61
C VAL A 140 4.45 3.65 3.41
N ASN A 141 4.96 4.45 2.49
CA ASN A 141 4.40 4.64 1.16
C ASN A 141 5.41 4.06 0.16
N PRO A 142 5.08 3.03 -0.60
CA PRO A 142 5.99 2.41 -1.55
C PRO A 142 6.23 3.27 -2.81
N GLY A 143 5.44 4.32 -3.01
CA GLY A 143 5.31 5.00 -4.28
C GLY A 143 4.47 4.17 -5.27
N SER A 144 4.81 4.22 -6.54
CA SER A 144 4.12 3.46 -7.60
C SER A 144 5.12 2.64 -8.41
N PRO A 145 4.84 1.38 -8.76
CA PRO A 145 5.71 0.58 -9.62
C PRO A 145 5.62 0.95 -11.10
N THR A 146 4.55 1.63 -11.52
CA THR A 146 4.20 1.90 -12.93
C THR A 146 4.09 3.37 -13.26
N ASN A 147 3.86 4.22 -12.23
CA ASN A 147 3.53 5.65 -12.41
C ASN A 147 4.18 6.54 -11.33
N PRO A 148 5.50 6.37 -11.03
CA PRO A 148 6.18 7.17 -10.02
C PRO A 148 6.17 8.64 -10.40
N GLY A 149 5.73 9.51 -9.47
CA GLY A 149 5.63 10.95 -9.70
C GLY A 149 4.74 11.30 -10.91
N HIS A 150 3.70 10.49 -11.18
CA HIS A 150 2.76 10.63 -12.30
C HIS A 150 3.42 10.48 -13.69
N LEU A 151 4.52 9.77 -13.78
CA LEU A 151 5.20 9.44 -15.04
C LEU A 151 5.10 7.94 -15.31
N SER A 152 4.56 7.54 -16.45
CA SER A 152 4.45 6.12 -16.87
C SER A 152 5.83 5.53 -17.15
N ARG A 153 6.46 4.97 -16.13
CA ARG A 153 7.78 4.32 -16.16
C ARG A 153 7.90 3.34 -15.00
N LEU A 154 8.97 2.55 -14.97
CA LEU A 154 9.31 1.76 -13.78
C LEU A 154 9.58 2.67 -12.59
N GLY A 155 9.06 2.27 -11.46
CA GLY A 155 9.18 3.03 -10.23
C GLY A 155 9.52 2.14 -9.03
N HIS A 156 8.72 2.18 -7.97
CA HIS A 156 9.13 1.63 -6.69
C HIS A 156 8.09 0.66 -6.11
N VAL A 157 8.59 -0.24 -5.28
CA VAL A 157 7.84 -1.04 -4.32
C VAL A 157 8.55 -0.99 -2.97
N ALA A 158 7.95 -1.56 -1.92
CA ALA A 158 8.62 -1.69 -0.64
C ALA A 158 8.59 -3.15 -0.13
N LEU A 159 9.59 -3.50 0.68
CA LEU A 159 9.63 -4.69 1.50
C LEU A 159 9.53 -4.26 2.96
N LEU A 160 8.44 -4.64 3.62
CA LEU A 160 8.23 -4.41 5.05
C LEU A 160 8.51 -5.71 5.79
N THR A 161 9.46 -5.70 6.70
CA THR A 161 9.75 -6.83 7.59
C THR A 161 9.22 -6.52 8.98
N VAL A 162 8.39 -7.42 9.50
CA VAL A 162 7.87 -7.34 10.88
C VAL A 162 8.29 -8.57 11.66
N GLU A 163 8.90 -8.35 12.80
CA GLU A 163 9.42 -9.43 13.66
C GLU A 163 9.54 -8.95 15.11
N ASN A 164 9.01 -9.74 16.05
CA ASN A 164 9.15 -9.51 17.50
C ASN A 164 8.80 -8.06 17.93
N GLY A 165 7.70 -7.51 17.42
CA GLY A 165 7.23 -6.15 17.73
C GLY A 165 8.07 -5.03 17.10
N LYS A 166 8.86 -5.33 16.08
CA LYS A 166 9.64 -4.35 15.32
C LYS A 166 9.30 -4.38 13.83
N ALA A 167 9.31 -3.22 13.20
CA ALA A 167 9.12 -3.06 11.77
C ALA A 167 10.32 -2.37 11.14
N THR A 168 10.78 -2.89 10.00
CA THR A 168 11.79 -2.27 9.14
C THR A 168 11.32 -2.27 7.71
N THR A 169 11.69 -1.26 6.93
CA THR A 169 11.22 -1.11 5.55
C THR A 169 12.39 -0.75 4.64
N GLU A 170 12.38 -1.37 3.47
CA GLU A 170 13.26 -1.06 2.34
C GLU A 170 12.42 -0.63 1.15
N ILE A 171 12.75 0.52 0.52
CA ILE A 171 12.21 0.92 -0.78
C ILE A 171 13.10 0.35 -1.86
N VAL A 172 12.50 -0.35 -2.82
CA VAL A 172 13.21 -0.93 -3.97
C VAL A 172 12.85 -0.15 -5.23
N ASP A 173 13.86 0.43 -5.87
CA ASP A 173 13.70 1.05 -7.18
C ASP A 173 13.79 -0.04 -8.26
N LEU A 174 12.68 -0.32 -8.93
CA LEU A 174 12.58 -1.36 -9.96
C LEU A 174 13.40 -1.06 -11.22
N ALA A 175 13.76 0.20 -11.45
CA ALA A 175 14.57 0.59 -12.59
C ALA A 175 16.07 0.24 -12.41
N THR A 176 16.47 -0.20 -11.24
CA THR A 176 17.86 -0.59 -10.92
C THR A 176 18.09 -2.10 -10.94
N LEU A 177 17.05 -2.90 -11.26
CA LEU A 177 17.08 -4.36 -11.31
C LEU A 177 17.44 -4.91 -12.70
#